data_786c480dfe6260447fa25d1e48cf0c42
#
_entry.id   786c480dfe6260447fa25d1e48cf0c42
#
_cell.length_a   1.000
_cell.length_b   1.000
_cell.length_c   1.000
_cell.angle_alpha   90.00
_cell.angle_beta   90.00
_cell.angle_gamma   90.00
#
_symmetry.space_group_name_H-M   'P 1'
#
loop_
_entity.id
_entity.type
_entity.pdbx_description
1 polymer ?
#
loop_
_entity_poly.entity_id
_entity_poly.type
_entity_poly.pdbx_seq_one_letter_code
_entity_poly.pdbx_strand_id
1 'polypeptide(L)'
;HLERFSEILKDTGIRCELLIKKNKKKKKEDILKRLEAGEIDILLGTHALLEENVVFKNLGLVVTDEQHRFGVRQRSIITQKGDNPDVLVMTATPIPRTLALILYGDLDISIIDELPPNRKKIETYAVTKGMDQRVNNFLKQQIDQGRQAYIVCPLVEENEEINAKSVMELAEHYKNEVFS
;
A
#
# COMPACT_ATOMS: atom_id res chain seq x y z
N HIS A 1 -8.93 4.47 -3.72
CA HIS A 1 -8.56 5.90 -3.81
C HIS A 1 -9.44 6.66 -4.82
N LEU A 2 -9.61 6.18 -6.07
CA LEU A 2 -10.39 6.91 -7.07
C LEU A 2 -11.81 7.28 -6.58
N GLU A 3 -12.55 6.32 -6.03
CA GLU A 3 -13.90 6.56 -5.47
C GLU A 3 -13.89 7.67 -4.43
N ARG A 4 -12.92 7.63 -3.51
CA ARG A 4 -12.78 8.66 -2.47
C ARG A 4 -12.45 10.04 -3.05
N PHE A 5 -11.55 10.11 -4.03
CA PHE A 5 -11.25 11.37 -4.73
C PHE A 5 -12.48 11.88 -5.47
N SER A 6 -13.19 11.02 -6.20
CA SER A 6 -14.40 11.40 -6.93
C SER A 6 -15.50 11.92 -6.00
N GLU A 7 -15.64 11.33 -4.81
CA GLU A 7 -16.59 11.78 -3.78
C GLU A 7 -16.23 13.17 -3.23
N ILE A 8 -14.96 13.36 -2.84
CA ILE A 8 -14.48 14.63 -2.26
C ILE A 8 -14.54 15.77 -3.29
N LEU A 9 -14.25 15.48 -4.55
CA LEU A 9 -14.11 16.48 -5.61
C LEU A 9 -15.36 16.62 -6.48
N LYS A 10 -16.47 16.00 -6.11
CA LYS A 10 -17.69 15.92 -6.92
C LYS A 10 -18.20 17.26 -7.44
N ASP A 11 -18.11 18.32 -6.62
CA ASP A 11 -18.68 19.64 -6.93
C ASP A 11 -17.60 20.69 -7.27
N THR A 12 -16.36 20.25 -7.46
CA THR A 12 -15.22 21.17 -7.71
C THR A 12 -14.90 21.37 -9.18
N GLY A 13 -15.47 20.55 -10.08
CA GLY A 13 -15.11 20.54 -11.50
C GLY A 13 -13.76 19.87 -11.80
N ILE A 14 -13.04 19.35 -10.80
CA ILE A 14 -11.76 18.66 -10.98
C ILE A 14 -11.98 17.26 -11.56
N ARG A 15 -11.28 16.95 -12.64
CA ARG A 15 -11.41 15.71 -13.40
C ARG A 15 -10.36 14.70 -12.98
N CYS A 16 -10.82 13.58 -12.38
CA CYS A 16 -9.97 12.49 -11.92
C CYS A 16 -10.10 11.28 -12.85
N GLU A 17 -8.97 10.66 -13.19
CA GLU A 17 -8.93 9.40 -13.96
C GLU A 17 -8.00 8.37 -13.31
N LEU A 18 -8.22 7.10 -13.67
CA LEU A 18 -7.43 5.96 -13.18
C LEU A 18 -6.73 5.25 -14.34
N LEU A 19 -5.40 5.22 -14.30
CA LEU A 19 -4.57 4.48 -15.25
C LEU A 19 -3.92 3.26 -14.58
N ILE A 20 -4.35 2.06 -14.97
CA ILE A 20 -3.82 0.78 -14.49
C ILE A 20 -3.57 -0.16 -15.66
N LYS A 21 -2.71 -1.19 -15.47
CA LYS A 21 -2.43 -2.20 -16.51
C LYS A 21 -3.66 -2.95 -17.02
N LYS A 22 -4.71 -3.08 -16.18
CA LYS A 22 -5.97 -3.76 -16.55
C LYS A 22 -6.91 -2.92 -17.41
N ASN A 23 -6.62 -1.64 -17.67
CA ASN A 23 -7.44 -0.86 -18.58
C ASN A 23 -7.45 -1.49 -19.98
N LYS A 24 -8.61 -1.57 -20.61
CA LYS A 24 -8.73 -1.99 -22.02
C LYS A 24 -7.96 -1.00 -22.90
N LYS A 25 -7.31 -1.49 -23.97
CA LYS A 25 -6.44 -0.70 -24.85
C LYS A 25 -7.09 0.63 -25.28
N LYS A 26 -8.33 0.58 -25.77
CA LYS A 26 -9.08 1.78 -26.20
C LYS A 26 -9.27 2.81 -25.08
N LYS A 27 -9.58 2.36 -23.84
CA LYS A 27 -9.72 3.26 -22.69
C LYS A 27 -8.37 3.87 -22.29
N LYS A 28 -7.29 3.09 -22.35
CA LYS A 28 -5.95 3.59 -22.08
C LYS A 28 -5.53 4.68 -23.05
N GLU A 29 -5.75 4.46 -24.35
CA GLU A 29 -5.45 5.44 -25.41
C GLU A 29 -6.27 6.74 -25.25
N ASP A 30 -7.54 6.64 -24.86
CA ASP A 30 -8.39 7.79 -24.58
C ASP A 30 -7.85 8.60 -23.39
N ILE A 31 -7.52 7.94 -22.26
CA ILE A 31 -6.94 8.60 -21.08
C ILE A 31 -5.64 9.33 -21.44
N LEU A 32 -4.76 8.69 -22.20
CA LEU A 32 -3.48 9.31 -22.59
C LEU A 32 -3.66 10.56 -23.44
N LYS A 33 -4.56 10.54 -24.42
CA LYS A 33 -4.88 11.70 -25.25
C LYS A 33 -5.46 12.86 -24.44
N ARG A 34 -6.38 12.57 -23.56
CA ARG A 34 -7.00 13.57 -22.67
C ARG A 34 -6.01 14.15 -21.67
N LEU A 35 -5.06 13.33 -21.18
CA LEU A 35 -3.99 13.76 -20.29
C LEU A 35 -3.07 14.76 -21.00
N GLU A 36 -2.61 14.43 -22.20
CA GLU A 36 -1.76 15.28 -23.03
C GLU A 36 -2.48 16.58 -23.43
N ALA A 37 -3.79 16.53 -23.69
CA ALA A 37 -4.61 17.71 -23.95
C ALA A 37 -4.84 18.58 -22.70
N GLY A 38 -4.56 18.07 -21.47
CA GLY A 38 -4.82 18.77 -20.21
C GLY A 38 -6.28 18.74 -19.79
N GLU A 39 -7.00 17.72 -20.21
CA GLU A 39 -8.39 17.48 -19.82
C GLU A 39 -8.54 16.63 -18.58
N ILE A 40 -7.43 16.17 -17.98
CA ILE A 40 -7.35 15.43 -16.73
C ILE A 40 -6.53 16.23 -15.74
N ASP A 41 -7.11 16.53 -14.59
CA ASP A 41 -6.49 17.34 -13.56
C ASP A 41 -5.76 16.46 -12.53
N ILE A 42 -6.29 15.27 -12.23
CA ILE A 42 -5.67 14.29 -11.33
C ILE A 42 -5.66 12.92 -11.99
N LEU A 43 -4.47 12.37 -12.20
CA LEU A 43 -4.30 11.01 -12.69
C LEU A 43 -3.81 10.10 -11.57
N LEU A 44 -4.64 9.12 -11.21
CA LEU A 44 -4.30 8.07 -10.25
C LEU A 44 -3.80 6.83 -10.99
N GLY A 45 -2.85 6.12 -10.41
CA GLY A 45 -2.37 4.89 -11.01
C GLY A 45 -1.30 4.19 -10.20
N THR A 46 -0.75 3.13 -10.77
CA THR A 46 0.36 2.37 -10.23
C THR A 46 1.57 2.54 -11.15
N HIS A 47 2.40 1.52 -11.30
CA HIS A 47 3.54 1.53 -12.22
C HIS A 47 3.19 1.90 -13.68
N ALA A 48 1.91 1.84 -14.07
CA ALA A 48 1.48 2.27 -15.40
C ALA A 48 1.75 3.75 -15.67
N LEU A 49 1.85 4.59 -14.63
CA LEU A 49 2.19 6.02 -14.76
C LEU A 49 3.65 6.26 -15.19
N LEU A 50 4.52 5.26 -15.01
CA LEU A 50 5.94 5.34 -15.35
C LEU A 50 6.23 5.05 -16.83
N GLU A 51 5.24 4.56 -17.58
CA GLU A 51 5.41 4.24 -18.99
C GLU A 51 5.76 5.51 -19.79
N GLU A 52 6.63 5.40 -20.79
CA GLU A 52 7.12 6.53 -21.59
C GLU A 52 6.01 7.29 -22.31
N ASN A 53 4.98 6.58 -22.74
CA ASN A 53 3.83 7.13 -23.45
C ASN A 53 2.83 7.90 -22.54
N VAL A 54 3.07 7.98 -21.25
CA VAL A 54 2.31 8.83 -20.33
C VAL A 54 2.92 10.22 -20.35
N VAL A 55 2.29 11.13 -21.07
CA VAL A 55 2.74 12.52 -21.23
C VAL A 55 1.75 13.45 -20.54
N PHE A 56 2.23 14.30 -19.65
CA PHE A 56 1.44 15.34 -18.99
C PHE A 56 1.59 16.67 -19.72
N LYS A 57 0.50 17.41 -19.90
CA LYS A 57 0.56 18.75 -20.43
C LYS A 57 1.32 19.71 -19.52
N ASN A 58 1.07 19.62 -18.22
CA ASN A 58 1.74 20.41 -17.18
C ASN A 58 1.63 19.64 -15.85
N LEU A 59 2.68 18.91 -15.48
CA LEU A 59 2.75 18.16 -14.24
C LEU A 59 3.27 19.07 -13.13
N GLY A 60 2.41 19.49 -12.21
CA GLY A 60 2.76 20.37 -11.09
C GLY A 60 3.05 19.66 -9.77
N LEU A 61 2.42 18.48 -9.54
CA LEU A 61 2.59 17.74 -8.29
C LEU A 61 2.63 16.24 -8.54
N VAL A 62 3.59 15.58 -7.91
CA VAL A 62 3.72 14.11 -7.84
C VAL A 62 3.51 13.65 -6.40
N VAL A 63 2.55 12.76 -6.17
CA VAL A 63 2.31 12.15 -4.87
C VAL A 63 2.61 10.66 -4.95
N THR A 64 3.53 10.17 -4.12
CA THR A 64 3.87 8.74 -4.02
C THR A 64 3.54 8.22 -2.63
N ASP A 65 2.70 7.19 -2.57
CA ASP A 65 2.37 6.47 -1.35
C ASP A 65 3.17 5.16 -1.27
N GLU A 66 3.49 4.73 -0.04
CA GLU A 66 4.26 3.51 0.22
C GLU A 66 5.59 3.46 -0.58
N GLN A 67 6.39 4.46 -0.38
CA GLN A 67 7.60 4.73 -1.15
C GLN A 67 8.56 3.53 -1.25
N HIS A 68 8.62 2.64 -0.27
CA HIS A 68 9.49 1.46 -0.30
C HIS A 68 9.20 0.53 -1.51
N ARG A 69 8.02 0.68 -2.14
CA ARG A 69 7.63 -0.04 -3.37
C ARG A 69 8.13 0.64 -4.64
N PHE A 70 8.65 1.85 -4.54
CA PHE A 70 9.19 2.62 -5.66
C PHE A 70 10.71 2.81 -5.47
N GLY A 71 11.50 2.25 -6.35
CA GLY A 71 12.95 2.48 -6.37
C GLY A 71 13.31 3.94 -6.73
N VAL A 72 14.53 4.37 -6.39
CA VAL A 72 15.06 5.70 -6.72
C VAL A 72 14.90 6.04 -8.20
N ARG A 73 15.18 5.06 -9.09
CA ARG A 73 15.04 5.22 -10.54
C ARG A 73 13.59 5.52 -10.98
N GLN A 74 12.61 4.90 -10.35
CA GLN A 74 11.20 5.08 -10.70
C GLN A 74 10.70 6.48 -10.33
N ARG A 75 11.18 7.03 -9.22
CA ARG A 75 10.89 8.41 -8.83
C ARG A 75 11.46 9.41 -9.82
N SER A 76 12.72 9.23 -10.21
CA SER A 76 13.34 10.07 -11.24
C SER A 76 12.54 10.06 -12.55
N ILE A 77 12.03 8.91 -12.98
CA ILE A 77 11.23 8.81 -14.21
C ILE A 77 9.96 9.65 -14.12
N ILE A 78 9.22 9.63 -13.00
CA ILE A 78 7.95 10.36 -12.91
C ILE A 78 8.18 11.87 -12.77
N THR A 79 9.21 12.30 -12.02
CA THR A 79 9.54 13.72 -11.88
C THR A 79 10.04 14.33 -13.17
N GLN A 80 10.76 13.57 -14.00
CA GLN A 80 11.21 14.00 -15.33
C GLN A 80 10.08 14.20 -16.36
N LYS A 81 8.85 13.77 -16.04
CA LYS A 81 7.68 14.01 -16.90
C LYS A 81 7.09 15.42 -16.78
N GLY A 82 7.59 16.24 -15.89
CA GLY A 82 7.21 17.63 -15.69
C GLY A 82 8.42 18.56 -15.64
N ASP A 83 8.16 19.87 -15.72
CA ASP A 83 9.17 20.89 -15.53
C ASP A 83 9.23 21.24 -14.03
N ASN A 84 10.09 20.53 -13.29
CA ASN A 84 10.32 20.69 -11.85
C ASN A 84 9.03 20.59 -10.99
N PRO A 85 8.26 19.48 -11.04
CA PRO A 85 7.04 19.33 -10.25
C PRO A 85 7.37 19.21 -8.77
N ASP A 86 6.49 19.70 -7.91
CA ASP A 86 6.54 19.41 -6.48
C ASP A 86 6.40 17.91 -6.21
N VAL A 87 7.07 17.40 -5.18
CA VAL A 87 7.07 15.97 -4.85
C VAL A 87 6.67 15.75 -3.41
N LEU A 88 5.56 15.05 -3.19
CA LEU A 88 5.13 14.58 -1.89
C LEU A 88 5.34 13.06 -1.79
N VAL A 89 6.14 12.66 -0.82
CA VAL A 89 6.44 11.26 -0.54
C VAL A 89 5.82 10.87 0.79
N MET A 90 5.04 9.79 0.80
CA MET A 90 4.41 9.27 2.02
C MET A 90 4.90 7.86 2.31
N THR A 91 5.09 7.54 3.58
CA THR A 91 5.42 6.20 4.05
C THR A 91 4.83 5.93 5.42
N ALA A 92 4.32 4.72 5.63
CA ALA A 92 3.88 4.26 6.95
C ALA A 92 5.03 3.66 7.78
N THR A 93 6.17 3.38 7.17
CA THR A 93 7.35 2.89 7.91
C THR A 93 8.09 4.06 8.55
N PRO A 94 8.28 4.06 9.88
CA PRO A 94 9.03 5.11 10.54
C PRO A 94 10.50 5.08 10.05
N ILE A 95 10.92 6.16 9.41
CA ILE A 95 12.30 6.37 8.99
C ILE A 95 12.94 7.32 10.00
N PRO A 96 14.03 6.94 10.68
CA PRO A 96 14.75 7.87 11.55
C PRO A 96 15.10 9.16 10.81
N ARG A 97 14.89 10.31 11.45
CA ARG A 97 15.08 11.62 10.82
C ARG A 97 16.47 11.77 10.18
N THR A 98 17.50 11.26 10.81
CA THR A 98 18.87 11.25 10.29
C THR A 98 18.98 10.44 8.99
N LEU A 99 18.36 9.27 8.92
CA LEU A 99 18.35 8.45 7.72
C LEU A 99 17.51 9.10 6.61
N ALA A 100 16.40 9.73 6.95
CA ALA A 100 15.58 10.47 6.00
C ALA A 100 16.36 11.64 5.38
N LEU A 101 17.12 12.41 6.15
CA LEU A 101 18.00 13.47 5.65
C LEU A 101 19.10 12.94 4.71
N ILE A 102 19.67 11.77 5.01
CA ILE A 102 20.70 11.13 4.16
C ILE A 102 20.08 10.65 2.83
N LEU A 103 18.88 10.07 2.88
CA LEU A 103 18.22 9.48 1.70
C LEU A 103 17.51 10.51 0.83
N TYR A 104 17.09 11.64 1.41
CA TYR A 104 16.20 12.62 0.78
C TYR A 104 16.67 14.05 0.95
N GLY A 105 17.95 14.30 1.18
CA GLY A 105 18.64 15.54 1.53
C GLY A 105 17.99 16.87 1.19
N ASP A 106 17.20 16.92 0.12
CA ASP A 106 16.54 18.13 -0.39
C ASP A 106 15.04 18.19 -0.04
N LEU A 107 14.49 17.24 0.74
CA LEU A 107 13.08 17.22 1.11
C LEU A 107 12.85 17.65 2.56
N ASP A 108 11.86 18.49 2.77
CA ASP A 108 11.32 18.80 4.09
C ASP A 108 10.56 17.60 4.65
N ILE A 109 10.70 17.37 5.96
CA ILE A 109 10.11 16.22 6.64
C ILE A 109 8.99 16.67 7.56
N SER A 110 7.79 16.15 7.31
CA SER A 110 6.65 16.26 8.20
C SER A 110 6.32 14.90 8.84
N ILE A 111 6.12 14.89 10.15
CA ILE A 111 5.83 13.67 10.92
C ILE A 111 4.39 13.76 11.41
N ILE A 112 3.60 12.70 11.13
CA ILE A 112 2.27 12.51 11.72
C ILE A 112 2.46 11.55 12.89
N ASP A 113 2.40 12.06 14.11
CA ASP A 113 2.64 11.32 15.38
C ASP A 113 1.35 10.99 16.14
N GLU A 114 0.22 11.48 15.67
CA GLU A 114 -1.09 11.19 16.24
C GLU A 114 -1.84 10.10 15.47
N LEU A 115 -2.55 9.25 16.20
CA LEU A 115 -3.42 8.24 15.60
C LEU A 115 -4.75 8.88 15.18
N PRO A 116 -5.39 8.39 14.10
CA PRO A 116 -6.73 8.82 13.72
C PRO A 116 -7.72 8.67 14.89
N PRO A 117 -8.67 9.60 15.05
CA PRO A 117 -9.71 9.48 16.07
C PRO A 117 -10.48 8.16 15.89
N ASN A 118 -10.86 7.53 16.99
CA ASN A 118 -11.57 6.23 17.03
C ASN A 118 -10.74 4.99 16.63
N ARG A 119 -9.44 5.08 16.43
CA ARG A 119 -8.61 3.89 16.24
C ARG A 119 -8.42 3.19 17.58
N LYS A 120 -8.93 1.97 17.69
CA LYS A 120 -8.74 1.14 18.89
C LYS A 120 -7.27 0.78 19.05
N LYS A 121 -6.79 0.81 20.30
CA LYS A 121 -5.42 0.35 20.62
C LYS A 121 -5.30 -1.13 20.29
N ILE A 122 -4.20 -1.50 19.63
CA ILE A 122 -3.85 -2.89 19.37
C ILE A 122 -3.21 -3.45 20.62
N GLU A 123 -3.72 -4.58 21.10
CA GLU A 123 -3.14 -5.34 22.21
C GLU A 123 -2.26 -6.45 21.64
N THR A 124 -1.01 -6.50 22.07
CA THR A 124 -0.02 -7.47 21.62
C THR A 124 0.45 -8.31 22.79
N TYR A 125 0.38 -9.63 22.66
CA TYR A 125 0.78 -10.58 23.68
C TYR A 125 1.85 -11.53 23.14
N ALA A 126 2.95 -11.69 23.89
CA ALA A 126 3.90 -12.76 23.65
C ALA A 126 3.43 -14.01 24.39
N VAL A 127 3.28 -15.11 23.67
CA VAL A 127 2.81 -16.38 24.24
C VAL A 127 3.85 -17.49 24.05
N THR A 128 3.88 -18.46 24.95
CA THR A 128 4.75 -19.65 24.89
C THR A 128 3.98 -20.84 24.32
N LYS A 129 4.71 -21.87 23.85
CA LYS A 129 4.13 -23.10 23.28
C LYS A 129 3.07 -23.78 24.18
N GLY A 130 3.15 -23.64 25.50
CA GLY A 130 2.15 -24.18 26.43
C GLY A 130 0.80 -23.45 26.43
N MET A 131 0.65 -22.36 25.71
CA MET A 131 -0.59 -21.57 25.63
C MET A 131 -1.39 -21.80 24.36
N ASP A 132 -1.00 -22.76 23.53
CA ASP A 132 -1.62 -23.01 22.22
C ASP A 132 -3.14 -23.20 22.32
N GLN A 133 -3.60 -23.97 23.30
CA GLN A 133 -5.05 -24.20 23.50
C GLN A 133 -5.81 -22.93 23.87
N ARG A 134 -5.20 -22.04 24.66
CA ARG A 134 -5.79 -20.75 25.01
C ARG A 134 -5.86 -19.83 23.80
N VAL A 135 -4.83 -19.82 22.97
CA VAL A 135 -4.81 -19.08 21.70
C VAL A 135 -5.88 -19.59 20.75
N ASN A 136 -5.98 -20.91 20.58
CA ASN A 136 -6.99 -21.55 19.73
C ASN A 136 -8.42 -21.24 20.18
N ASN A 137 -8.69 -21.29 21.47
CA ASN A 137 -10.00 -20.93 22.03
C ASN A 137 -10.32 -19.45 21.80
N PHE A 138 -9.33 -18.56 21.96
CA PHE A 138 -9.50 -17.14 21.65
C PHE A 138 -9.80 -16.92 20.16
N LEU A 139 -9.06 -17.59 19.26
CA LEU A 139 -9.32 -17.52 17.81
C LEU A 139 -10.74 -17.98 17.46
N LYS A 140 -11.19 -19.12 18.01
CA LYS A 140 -12.58 -19.60 17.83
C LYS A 140 -13.58 -18.53 18.23
N GLN A 141 -13.44 -17.98 19.42
CA GLN A 141 -14.34 -16.95 19.92
C GLN A 141 -14.38 -15.70 19.03
N GLN A 142 -13.24 -15.30 18.46
CA GLN A 142 -13.20 -14.15 17.53
C GLN A 142 -13.88 -14.46 16.20
N ILE A 143 -13.69 -15.66 15.67
CA ILE A 143 -14.32 -16.12 14.43
C ILE A 143 -15.84 -16.25 14.59
N ASP A 144 -16.30 -16.80 15.71
CA ASP A 144 -17.73 -16.92 16.04
C ASP A 144 -18.42 -15.55 16.13
N GLN A 145 -17.66 -14.50 16.48
CA GLN A 145 -18.13 -13.11 16.46
C GLN A 145 -18.07 -12.46 15.05
N GLY A 146 -17.78 -13.24 14.00
CA GLY A 146 -17.67 -12.75 12.62
C GLY A 146 -16.39 -12.00 12.31
N ARG A 147 -15.35 -12.10 13.14
CA ARG A 147 -14.04 -11.52 12.90
C ARG A 147 -13.16 -12.44 12.06
N GLN A 148 -12.12 -11.88 11.46
CA GLN A 148 -11.10 -12.62 10.71
C GLN A 148 -9.82 -12.73 11.53
N ALA A 149 -9.12 -13.87 11.35
CA ALA A 149 -7.81 -14.11 11.94
C ALA A 149 -6.78 -14.40 10.84
N TYR A 150 -5.56 -13.91 11.02
CA TYR A 150 -4.44 -14.21 10.15
C TYR A 150 -3.34 -14.88 10.94
N ILE A 151 -2.84 -16.01 10.44
CA ILE A 151 -1.73 -16.76 11.01
C ILE A 151 -0.56 -16.61 10.06
N VAL A 152 0.53 -16.00 10.54
CA VAL A 152 1.73 -15.78 9.73
C VAL A 152 2.81 -16.77 10.16
N CYS A 153 3.29 -17.54 9.22
CA CYS A 153 4.34 -18.54 9.40
C CYS A 153 5.65 -18.09 8.73
N PRO A 154 6.80 -18.44 9.28
CA PRO A 154 8.09 -18.07 8.69
C PRO A 154 8.43 -18.83 7.41
N LEU A 155 7.84 -20.03 7.21
CA LEU A 155 8.13 -20.93 6.10
C LEU A 155 6.85 -21.36 5.40
N VAL A 156 6.93 -21.56 4.07
CA VAL A 156 5.83 -22.11 3.26
C VAL A 156 5.83 -23.63 3.30
N GLU A 157 7.01 -24.27 3.21
CA GLU A 157 7.25 -25.71 3.27
C GLU A 157 8.22 -26.04 4.41
N GLU A 158 8.25 -27.31 4.82
CA GLU A 158 9.19 -27.77 5.83
C GLU A 158 10.65 -27.55 5.38
N ASN A 159 11.46 -27.06 6.31
CA ASN A 159 12.90 -27.04 6.18
C ASN A 159 13.50 -27.72 7.40
N GLU A 160 14.23 -28.83 7.18
CA GLU A 160 14.84 -29.65 8.24
C GLU A 160 15.82 -28.87 9.12
N GLU A 161 16.41 -27.77 8.63
CA GLU A 161 17.34 -26.93 9.38
C GLU A 161 16.66 -25.97 10.35
N ILE A 162 15.35 -25.66 10.14
CA ILE A 162 14.61 -24.70 10.95
C ILE A 162 13.44 -25.42 11.59
N ASN A 163 13.50 -25.66 12.88
CA ASN A 163 12.45 -26.30 13.68
C ASN A 163 11.20 -25.40 13.82
N ALA A 164 10.61 -25.02 12.68
CA ALA A 164 9.42 -24.19 12.59
C ALA A 164 8.38 -24.87 11.73
N LYS A 165 7.13 -24.92 12.22
CA LYS A 165 6.01 -25.48 11.47
C LYS A 165 5.78 -24.70 10.19
N SER A 166 5.61 -25.40 9.09
CA SER A 166 5.29 -24.80 7.79
C SER A 166 3.84 -24.29 7.75
N VAL A 167 3.53 -23.42 6.78
CA VAL A 167 2.14 -22.98 6.53
C VAL A 167 1.23 -24.17 6.27
N MET A 168 1.71 -25.16 5.52
CA MET A 168 0.93 -26.33 5.12
C MET A 168 0.51 -27.18 6.33
N GLU A 169 1.47 -27.51 7.20
CA GLU A 169 1.18 -28.27 8.44
C GLU A 169 0.22 -27.54 9.37
N LEU A 170 0.45 -26.23 9.55
CA LEU A 170 -0.42 -25.41 10.38
C LEU A 170 -1.83 -25.30 9.80
N ALA A 171 -1.96 -25.16 8.48
CA ALA A 171 -3.26 -25.10 7.82
C ALA A 171 -4.03 -26.41 7.99
N GLU A 172 -3.39 -27.58 7.86
CA GLU A 172 -3.99 -28.89 8.11
C GLU A 172 -4.39 -29.08 9.57
N HIS A 173 -3.51 -28.72 10.50
CA HIS A 173 -3.80 -28.77 11.93
C HIS A 173 -5.03 -27.91 12.28
N TYR A 174 -5.07 -26.66 11.85
CA TYR A 174 -6.21 -25.79 12.13
C TYR A 174 -7.51 -26.28 11.50
N LYS A 175 -7.45 -26.80 10.27
CA LYS A 175 -8.61 -27.32 9.56
C LYS A 175 -9.19 -28.57 10.22
N ASN A 176 -8.32 -29.51 10.63
CA ASN A 176 -8.73 -30.83 11.07
C ASN A 176 -8.95 -30.94 12.59
N GLU A 177 -8.20 -30.16 13.39
CA GLU A 177 -8.17 -30.31 14.84
C GLU A 177 -8.74 -29.11 15.58
N VAL A 178 -8.62 -27.91 15.02
CA VAL A 178 -9.04 -26.69 15.71
C VAL A 178 -10.41 -26.20 15.25
N PHE A 179 -10.68 -26.21 13.96
CA PHE A 179 -11.93 -25.69 13.37
C PHE A 179 -12.76 -26.77 12.67
N SER A 180 -12.58 -28.01 13.06
CA SER A 180 -13.41 -29.14 12.59
C SER A 180 -14.84 -29.06 13.11
#